data_418f460e211a01c0158a74e18a8aecd5
#
_entry.id   418f460e211a01c0158a74e18a8aecd5
#
_cell.length_a   1.000
_cell.length_b   1.000
_cell.length_c   1.000
_cell.angle_alpha   90.00
_cell.angle_beta   90.00
_cell.angle_gamma   90.00
#
_symmetry.space_group_name_H-M   'P 1'
#
loop_
_entity.id
_entity.type
_entity.pdbx_description
1 polymer ?
#
loop_
_entity_poly.entity_id
_entity_poly.type
_entity_poly.pdbx_seq_one_letter_code
_entity_poly.pdbx_strand_id
1 'polypeptide(L)'
;MSSRPLSIPVILGTTRKGRMSAHAARFIVGQIEKRNGLTTELIDICEVPMPIDDAGEGIKDPAFAQKMMLADALVIVTPEYNHSFPGLLKHVLDSCLKEYIHKAAGIVGVSAGPFGGIRAIQDFLPVIRELGLVNIFWDINFGNIGNVFDESGKLLDQAFVARADKFLNELVWMAKTLRYGRDNIALES
;
A
#
# COMPACT_ATOMS: atom_id res chain seq x y z
N MET A 1 -24.45 -0.74 -8.88
CA MET A 1 -23.08 -0.99 -8.38
C MET A 1 -22.25 -1.50 -9.54
N SER A 2 -21.04 -1.00 -9.73
CA SER A 2 -20.11 -1.50 -10.76
C SER A 2 -19.89 -3.00 -10.57
N SER A 3 -20.03 -3.79 -11.64
CA SER A 3 -19.90 -5.25 -11.61
C SER A 3 -18.42 -5.73 -11.61
N ARG A 4 -17.47 -4.80 -11.79
CA ARG A 4 -16.05 -5.16 -11.80
C ARG A 4 -15.52 -5.48 -10.39
N PRO A 5 -14.57 -6.42 -10.24
CA PRO A 5 -13.88 -6.65 -8.97
C PRO A 5 -13.26 -5.36 -8.41
N LEU A 6 -13.04 -5.30 -7.10
CA LEU A 6 -12.24 -4.23 -6.49
C LEU A 6 -10.77 -4.46 -6.80
N SER A 7 -10.11 -3.44 -7.33
CA SER A 7 -8.66 -3.45 -7.58
C SER A 7 -7.92 -2.88 -6.37
N ILE A 8 -7.06 -3.71 -5.76
CA ILE A 8 -6.28 -3.36 -4.55
C ILE A 8 -4.80 -3.69 -4.79
N PRO A 9 -4.04 -2.87 -5.53
CA PRO A 9 -2.61 -3.08 -5.69
C PRO A 9 -1.86 -2.94 -4.37
N VAL A 10 -0.77 -3.70 -4.23
CA VAL A 10 0.15 -3.68 -3.10
C VAL A 10 1.46 -3.04 -3.54
N ILE A 11 1.81 -1.89 -2.96
CA ILE A 11 3.05 -1.17 -3.26
C ILE A 11 4.15 -1.61 -2.29
N LEU A 12 5.24 -2.16 -2.82
CA LEU A 12 6.44 -2.49 -2.06
C LEU A 12 7.37 -1.27 -2.03
N GLY A 13 7.36 -0.55 -0.92
CA GLY A 13 7.90 0.80 -0.73
C GLY A 13 9.40 0.88 -0.46
N THR A 14 10.24 -0.05 -0.94
CA THR A 14 11.69 0.02 -0.74
C THR A 14 12.44 -0.67 -1.86
N THR A 15 13.66 -0.17 -2.16
CA THR A 15 14.54 -0.69 -3.21
C THR A 15 15.74 -1.48 -2.66
N ARG A 16 15.85 -1.65 -1.33
CA ARG A 16 17.01 -2.32 -0.70
C ARG A 16 17.11 -3.77 -1.18
N LYS A 17 18.33 -4.20 -1.55
CA LYS A 17 18.62 -5.61 -1.86
C LYS A 17 18.44 -6.47 -0.59
N GLY A 18 17.88 -7.66 -0.73
CA GLY A 18 17.61 -8.57 0.40
C GLY A 18 16.53 -8.08 1.37
N ARG A 19 15.63 -7.22 0.92
CA ARG A 19 14.56 -6.64 1.74
C ARG A 19 13.52 -7.68 2.16
N MET A 20 13.41 -7.92 3.46
CA MET A 20 12.39 -8.83 4.03
C MET A 20 10.96 -8.29 3.86
N SER A 21 10.79 -6.98 3.65
CA SER A 21 9.47 -6.37 3.34
C SER A 21 8.85 -6.93 2.05
N ALA A 22 9.64 -7.52 1.15
CA ALA A 22 9.11 -8.23 -0.02
C ALA A 22 8.29 -9.48 0.36
N HIS A 23 8.66 -10.18 1.44
CA HIS A 23 7.88 -11.32 1.96
C HIS A 23 6.56 -10.85 2.55
N ALA A 24 6.57 -9.75 3.32
CA ALA A 24 5.36 -9.13 3.84
C ALA A 24 4.41 -8.70 2.70
N ALA A 25 4.93 -8.06 1.66
CA ALA A 25 4.13 -7.62 0.51
C ALA A 25 3.52 -8.81 -0.24
N ARG A 26 4.29 -9.86 -0.53
CA ARG A 26 3.78 -11.08 -1.17
C ARG A 26 2.76 -11.81 -0.31
N PHE A 27 2.96 -11.83 1.01
CA PHE A 27 1.98 -12.38 1.94
C PHE A 27 0.64 -11.64 1.83
N ILE A 28 0.65 -10.30 1.83
CA ILE A 28 -0.58 -9.50 1.68
C ILE A 28 -1.24 -9.77 0.32
N VAL A 29 -0.48 -9.79 -0.78
CA VAL A 29 -0.99 -10.17 -2.11
C VAL A 29 -1.71 -11.51 -2.04
N GLY A 30 -1.06 -12.54 -1.48
CA GLY A 30 -1.67 -13.87 -1.35
C GLY A 30 -2.91 -13.91 -0.45
N GLN A 31 -3.04 -13.00 0.55
CA GLN A 31 -4.28 -12.89 1.34
C GLN A 31 -5.40 -12.19 0.55
N ILE A 32 -5.08 -11.23 -0.31
CA ILE A 32 -6.08 -10.57 -1.19
C ILE A 32 -6.57 -11.56 -2.26
N GLU A 33 -5.68 -12.33 -2.89
CA GLU A 33 -6.00 -13.32 -3.94
C GLU A 33 -6.98 -14.41 -3.48
N LYS A 34 -6.97 -14.75 -2.19
CA LYS A 34 -7.91 -15.72 -1.61
C LYS A 34 -9.34 -15.20 -1.50
N ARG A 35 -9.58 -13.91 -1.75
CA ARG A 35 -10.88 -13.26 -1.54
C ARG A 35 -11.62 -13.05 -2.86
N ASN A 36 -12.81 -13.58 -2.96
CA ASN A 36 -13.67 -13.41 -4.14
C ASN A 36 -14.03 -11.95 -4.38
N GLY A 37 -14.02 -11.53 -5.63
CA GLY A 37 -14.40 -10.18 -6.04
C GLY A 37 -13.30 -9.13 -5.84
N LEU A 38 -12.07 -9.55 -5.54
CA LEU A 38 -10.89 -8.70 -5.47
C LEU A 38 -9.89 -9.06 -6.58
N THR A 39 -9.17 -8.06 -7.05
CA THR A 39 -7.97 -8.20 -7.87
C THR A 39 -6.82 -7.44 -7.22
N THR A 40 -5.61 -7.93 -7.39
CA THR A 40 -4.40 -7.32 -6.84
C THR A 40 -3.22 -7.53 -7.77
N GLU A 41 -2.22 -6.70 -7.64
CA GLU A 41 -0.89 -6.86 -8.20
C GLU A 41 0.15 -6.34 -7.21
N LEU A 42 1.36 -6.88 -7.26
CA LEU A 42 2.49 -6.32 -6.54
C LEU A 42 3.16 -5.25 -7.42
N ILE A 43 3.22 -4.03 -6.93
CA ILE A 43 3.96 -2.93 -7.55
C ILE A 43 5.25 -2.73 -6.75
N ASP A 44 6.35 -3.19 -7.32
CA ASP A 44 7.68 -2.95 -6.77
C ASP A 44 8.20 -1.60 -7.25
N ILE A 45 8.49 -0.68 -6.33
CA ILE A 45 9.01 0.64 -6.71
C ILE A 45 10.38 0.59 -7.41
N CYS A 46 11.10 -0.54 -7.35
CA CYS A 46 12.31 -0.75 -8.17
C CYS A 46 12.01 -0.77 -9.67
N GLU A 47 10.79 -1.10 -10.07
CA GLU A 47 10.38 -1.27 -11.45
C GLU A 47 9.69 -0.03 -12.01
N VAL A 48 9.42 0.98 -11.16
CA VAL A 48 8.82 2.25 -11.56
C VAL A 48 9.93 3.20 -12.01
N PRO A 49 9.94 3.64 -13.27
CA PRO A 49 10.90 4.63 -13.74
C PRO A 49 10.74 5.94 -12.97
N MET A 50 11.81 6.40 -12.33
CA MET A 50 11.79 7.63 -11.54
C MET A 50 12.97 8.53 -11.92
N PRO A 51 12.75 9.56 -12.75
CA PRO A 51 13.76 10.57 -12.99
C PRO A 51 14.10 11.33 -11.70
N ILE A 52 15.33 11.77 -11.57
CA ILE A 52 15.83 12.51 -10.38
C ILE A 52 15.43 14.00 -10.50
N ASP A 53 15.38 14.50 -11.72
CA ASP A 53 15.01 15.87 -12.03
C ASP A 53 13.49 16.02 -12.04
N ASP A 54 13.00 17.01 -11.32
CA ASP A 54 11.59 17.36 -11.33
C ASP A 54 11.25 18.15 -12.61
N ALA A 55 10.57 17.46 -13.52
CA ALA A 55 10.03 18.05 -14.74
C ALA A 55 8.51 18.33 -14.64
N GLY A 56 7.99 18.49 -13.42
CA GLY A 56 6.57 18.67 -13.16
C GLY A 56 5.75 17.43 -13.59
N GLU A 57 4.72 17.62 -14.43
CA GLU A 57 3.92 16.48 -14.90
C GLU A 57 4.71 15.46 -15.74
N GLY A 58 5.88 15.83 -16.25
CA GLY A 58 6.77 14.92 -16.98
C GLY A 58 7.43 13.83 -16.13
N ILE A 59 7.43 13.97 -14.80
CA ILE A 59 7.94 12.96 -13.88
C ILE A 59 7.02 11.73 -13.77
N LYS A 60 5.76 11.87 -14.14
CA LYS A 60 4.73 10.84 -14.00
C LYS A 60 4.98 9.67 -14.96
N ASP A 61 5.25 8.49 -14.41
CA ASP A 61 5.23 7.25 -15.18
C ASP A 61 3.78 6.89 -15.58
N PRO A 62 3.48 6.79 -16.89
CA PRO A 62 2.11 6.55 -17.35
C PRO A 62 1.53 5.21 -16.91
N ALA A 63 2.38 4.16 -16.80
CA ALA A 63 1.93 2.83 -16.40
C ALA A 63 1.58 2.80 -14.91
N PHE A 64 2.41 3.43 -14.06
CA PHE A 64 2.11 3.59 -12.64
C PHE A 64 0.84 4.42 -12.43
N ALA A 65 0.74 5.58 -13.10
CA ALA A 65 -0.44 6.44 -12.99
C ALA A 65 -1.74 5.71 -13.40
N GLN A 66 -1.69 4.91 -14.47
CA GLN A 66 -2.84 4.11 -14.89
C GLN A 66 -3.26 3.08 -13.82
N LYS A 67 -2.30 2.39 -13.19
CA LYS A 67 -2.58 1.46 -12.09
C LYS A 67 -3.22 2.18 -10.91
N MET A 68 -2.71 3.34 -10.53
CA MET A 68 -3.29 4.18 -9.47
C MET A 68 -4.69 4.66 -9.83
N MET A 69 -4.94 5.04 -11.08
CA MET A 69 -6.26 5.47 -11.55
C MET A 69 -7.29 4.33 -11.45
N LEU A 70 -6.92 3.10 -11.80
CA LEU A 70 -7.81 1.93 -11.79
C LEU A 70 -8.02 1.34 -10.40
N ALA A 71 -7.14 1.63 -9.44
CA ALA A 71 -7.24 1.14 -8.07
C ALA A 71 -8.48 1.67 -7.35
N ASP A 72 -9.08 0.83 -6.52
CA ASP A 72 -10.17 1.21 -5.59
C ASP A 72 -9.64 1.46 -4.18
N ALA A 73 -8.54 0.81 -3.83
CA ALA A 73 -7.78 1.01 -2.61
C ALA A 73 -6.32 0.64 -2.86
N LEU A 74 -5.44 1.02 -1.93
CA LEU A 74 -4.00 0.72 -1.97
C LEU A 74 -3.59 0.03 -0.67
N VAL A 75 -2.67 -0.93 -0.76
CA VAL A 75 -1.87 -1.36 0.40
C VAL A 75 -0.44 -0.88 0.19
N ILE A 76 0.11 -0.17 1.16
CA ILE A 76 1.48 0.35 1.09
C ILE A 76 2.32 -0.37 2.14
N VAL A 77 3.29 -1.17 1.67
CA VAL A 77 4.23 -1.91 2.53
C VAL A 77 5.53 -1.15 2.63
N THR A 78 5.83 -0.62 3.79
CA THR A 78 6.99 0.23 4.03
C THR A 78 7.88 -0.28 5.16
N PRO A 79 9.22 -0.34 5.00
CA PRO A 79 10.13 -0.49 6.12
C PRO A 79 10.29 0.86 6.85
N GLU A 80 10.80 0.78 8.09
CA GLU A 80 11.22 1.96 8.85
C GLU A 80 12.70 2.24 8.58
N TYR A 81 13.01 3.42 8.05
CA TYR A 81 14.36 3.95 7.86
C TYR A 81 14.51 5.25 8.64
N ASN A 82 15.40 5.25 9.64
CA ASN A 82 15.69 6.44 10.44
C ASN A 82 14.43 7.12 11.01
N HIS A 83 13.53 6.32 11.59
CA HIS A 83 12.24 6.74 12.16
C HIS A 83 11.17 7.20 11.14
N SER A 84 11.41 7.07 9.85
CA SER A 84 10.49 7.44 8.78
C SER A 84 10.40 6.33 7.73
N PHE A 85 9.73 6.60 6.64
CA PHE A 85 9.61 5.73 5.47
C PHE A 85 10.66 6.08 4.40
N PRO A 86 10.95 5.19 3.42
CA PRO A 86 11.96 5.46 2.39
C PRO A 86 11.61 6.65 1.51
N GLY A 87 12.59 7.54 1.27
CA GLY A 87 12.41 8.71 0.40
C GLY A 87 12.00 8.38 -1.03
N LEU A 88 12.49 7.24 -1.58
CA LEU A 88 12.05 6.77 -2.89
C LEU A 88 10.57 6.38 -2.94
N LEU A 89 9.99 5.87 -1.85
CA LEU A 89 8.55 5.65 -1.76
C LEU A 89 7.80 6.98 -1.88
N LYS A 90 8.25 8.01 -1.15
CA LYS A 90 7.67 9.35 -1.24
C LYS A 90 7.74 9.88 -2.67
N HIS A 91 8.91 9.76 -3.31
CA HIS A 91 9.13 10.22 -4.67
C HIS A 91 8.20 9.55 -5.69
N VAL A 92 8.03 8.22 -5.61
CA VAL A 92 7.08 7.49 -6.47
C VAL A 92 5.65 7.97 -6.25
N LEU A 93 5.23 8.12 -5.01
CA LEU A 93 3.85 8.53 -4.71
C LEU A 93 3.58 9.99 -5.13
N ASP A 94 4.55 10.88 -4.98
CA ASP A 94 4.42 12.29 -5.36
C ASP A 94 4.28 12.50 -6.88
N SER A 95 4.62 11.50 -7.69
CA SER A 95 4.43 11.56 -9.14
C SER A 95 2.96 11.55 -9.57
N CYS A 96 2.04 11.19 -8.67
CA CYS A 96 0.59 11.18 -8.88
C CYS A 96 -0.11 11.97 -7.77
N LEU A 97 -1.29 12.52 -8.06
CA LEU A 97 -2.12 13.20 -7.06
C LEU A 97 -3.61 12.88 -7.28
N LYS A 98 -4.18 13.33 -8.37
CA LYS A 98 -5.61 13.12 -8.68
C LYS A 98 -6.00 11.65 -8.83
N GLU A 99 -5.03 10.79 -9.12
CA GLU A 99 -5.21 9.35 -9.22
C GLU A 99 -5.52 8.68 -7.87
N TYR A 100 -5.20 9.34 -6.74
CA TYR A 100 -5.41 8.81 -5.39
C TYR A 100 -6.70 9.31 -4.73
N ILE A 101 -7.21 10.46 -5.13
CA ILE A 101 -8.29 11.15 -4.44
C ILE A 101 -9.50 10.24 -4.21
N HIS A 102 -10.02 10.23 -2.98
CA HIS A 102 -11.15 9.44 -2.52
C HIS A 102 -10.96 7.92 -2.67
N LYS A 103 -9.75 7.41 -2.46
CA LYS A 103 -9.47 5.97 -2.41
C LYS A 103 -9.01 5.58 -1.01
N ALA A 104 -9.29 4.33 -0.62
CA ALA A 104 -8.84 3.82 0.66
C ALA A 104 -7.35 3.47 0.63
N ALA A 105 -6.66 3.66 1.73
CA ALA A 105 -5.29 3.21 1.94
C ALA A 105 -5.17 2.41 3.23
N GLY A 106 -4.43 1.30 3.19
CA GLY A 106 -3.98 0.58 4.37
C GLY A 106 -2.46 0.50 4.38
N ILE A 107 -1.85 0.68 5.55
CA ILE A 107 -0.40 0.71 5.69
C ILE A 107 0.09 -0.55 6.40
N VAL A 108 1.18 -1.10 5.90
CA VAL A 108 1.87 -2.26 6.46
C VAL A 108 3.30 -1.86 6.77
N GLY A 109 3.61 -1.73 8.05
CA GLY A 109 4.94 -1.41 8.54
C GLY A 109 5.81 -2.67 8.72
N VAL A 110 7.10 -2.53 8.44
CA VAL A 110 8.06 -3.63 8.56
C VAL A 110 9.34 -3.13 9.25
N SER A 111 9.85 -3.89 10.22
CA SER A 111 11.16 -3.62 10.80
C SER A 111 11.89 -4.88 11.24
N ALA A 112 13.23 -4.79 11.28
CA ALA A 112 14.07 -5.83 11.87
C ALA A 112 13.92 -5.88 13.41
N GLY A 113 13.61 -4.74 14.04
CA GLY A 113 13.34 -4.64 15.48
C GLY A 113 11.86 -4.88 15.82
N PRO A 114 11.49 -4.78 17.10
CA PRO A 114 10.16 -5.18 17.60
C PRO A 114 9.02 -4.25 17.20
N PHE A 115 9.30 -3.02 16.77
CA PHE A 115 8.26 -2.00 16.59
C PHE A 115 7.48 -2.11 15.26
N GLY A 116 7.88 -2.97 14.34
CA GLY A 116 7.10 -3.25 13.12
C GLY A 116 6.88 -2.04 12.20
N GLY A 117 7.78 -1.06 12.22
CA GLY A 117 7.67 0.12 11.35
C GLY A 117 6.66 1.15 11.82
N ILE A 118 6.24 1.14 13.09
CA ILE A 118 5.18 2.04 13.59
C ILE A 118 5.52 3.53 13.40
N ARG A 119 6.80 3.93 13.51
CA ARG A 119 7.20 5.34 13.32
C ARG A 119 7.10 5.74 11.85
N ALA A 120 7.47 4.82 10.94
CA ALA A 120 7.28 5.05 9.50
C ALA A 120 5.79 5.22 9.16
N ILE A 121 4.91 4.41 9.76
CA ILE A 121 3.46 4.54 9.59
C ILE A 121 3.00 5.92 10.08
N GLN A 122 3.35 6.31 11.31
CA GLN A 122 2.92 7.59 11.88
C GLN A 122 3.41 8.80 11.05
N ASP A 123 4.65 8.77 10.59
CA ASP A 123 5.21 9.82 9.75
C ASP A 123 4.59 9.85 8.34
N PHE A 124 4.00 8.74 7.90
CA PHE A 124 3.36 8.62 6.60
C PHE A 124 1.90 9.13 6.57
N LEU A 125 1.20 9.17 7.70
CA LEU A 125 -0.20 9.60 7.76
C LEU A 125 -0.46 11.01 7.18
N PRO A 126 0.36 12.04 7.44
CA PRO A 126 0.20 13.35 6.79
C PRO A 126 0.31 13.29 5.27
N VAL A 127 1.20 12.43 4.74
CA VAL A 127 1.37 12.22 3.30
C VAL A 127 0.13 11.58 2.68
N ILE A 128 -0.39 10.51 3.30
CA ILE A 128 -1.64 9.85 2.89
C ILE A 128 -2.79 10.85 2.80
N ARG A 129 -2.94 11.69 3.82
CA ARG A 129 -3.98 12.73 3.85
C ARG A 129 -3.81 13.71 2.70
N GLU A 130 -2.60 14.21 2.47
CA GLU A 130 -2.32 15.22 1.43
C GLU A 130 -2.51 14.67 0.02
N LEU A 131 -2.27 13.38 -0.19
CA LEU A 131 -2.57 12.68 -1.44
C LEU A 131 -4.09 12.44 -1.66
N GLY A 132 -4.95 12.84 -0.73
CA GLY A 132 -6.39 12.63 -0.81
C GLY A 132 -6.83 11.19 -0.59
N LEU A 133 -5.94 10.35 -0.06
CA LEU A 133 -6.23 8.98 0.35
C LEU A 133 -6.92 8.96 1.73
N VAL A 134 -7.79 7.99 1.94
CA VAL A 134 -8.46 7.77 3.23
C VAL A 134 -7.83 6.57 3.91
N ASN A 135 -7.00 6.82 4.94
CA ASN A 135 -6.38 5.75 5.71
C ASN A 135 -7.43 4.98 6.52
N ILE A 136 -7.32 3.64 6.53
CA ILE A 136 -8.16 2.80 7.38
C ILE A 136 -7.64 2.79 8.82
N PHE A 137 -8.48 2.34 9.75
CA PHE A 137 -8.14 2.34 11.18
C PHE A 137 -7.02 1.35 11.56
N TRP A 138 -6.97 0.19 10.90
CA TRP A 138 -6.02 -0.87 11.23
C TRP A 138 -4.78 -0.84 10.36
N ASP A 139 -3.61 -0.97 11.01
CA ASP A 139 -2.34 -1.22 10.35
C ASP A 139 -1.86 -2.65 10.63
N ILE A 140 -0.92 -3.14 9.83
CA ILE A 140 -0.17 -4.36 10.14
C ILE A 140 1.28 -4.00 10.43
N ASN A 141 1.78 -4.42 11.58
CA ASN A 141 3.14 -4.14 12.02
C ASN A 141 3.94 -5.45 12.09
N PHE A 142 4.80 -5.69 11.11
CA PHE A 142 5.73 -6.82 11.08
C PHE A 142 7.02 -6.48 11.83
N GLY A 143 6.99 -6.57 13.16
CA GLY A 143 8.19 -6.48 14.00
C GLY A 143 9.00 -7.78 13.98
N ASN A 144 10.32 -7.67 14.18
CA ASN A 144 11.23 -8.82 14.13
C ASN A 144 10.99 -9.70 12.91
N ILE A 145 10.93 -9.08 11.73
CA ILE A 145 10.47 -9.69 10.48
C ILE A 145 11.14 -11.03 10.16
N GLY A 146 12.41 -11.23 10.55
CA GLY A 146 13.13 -12.49 10.39
C GLY A 146 12.57 -13.64 11.23
N ASN A 147 11.75 -13.37 12.25
CA ASN A 147 11.04 -14.39 13.02
C ASN A 147 9.63 -14.66 12.46
N VAL A 148 9.14 -13.78 11.60
CA VAL A 148 7.80 -13.89 10.98
C VAL A 148 7.85 -14.67 9.68
N PHE A 149 8.91 -14.50 8.90
CA PHE A 149 9.14 -15.23 7.65
C PHE A 149 10.52 -15.87 7.66
N ASP A 150 10.64 -17.06 7.07
CA ASP A 150 11.94 -17.65 6.77
C ASP A 150 12.57 -17.02 5.51
N GLU A 151 13.78 -17.45 5.16
CA GLU A 151 14.53 -16.95 3.99
C GLU A 151 13.80 -17.20 2.66
N SER A 152 12.95 -18.24 2.59
CA SER A 152 12.13 -18.54 1.41
C SER A 152 10.85 -17.70 1.32
N GLY A 153 10.51 -16.96 2.38
CA GLY A 153 9.29 -16.17 2.50
C GLY A 153 8.09 -16.96 3.04
N LYS A 154 8.31 -18.16 3.57
CA LYS A 154 7.26 -18.93 4.25
C LYS A 154 6.91 -18.28 5.59
N LEU A 155 5.62 -18.07 5.83
CA LEU A 155 5.11 -17.52 7.07
C LEU A 155 5.35 -18.51 8.22
N LEU A 156 6.05 -18.07 9.27
CA LEU A 156 6.32 -18.81 10.50
C LEU A 156 5.28 -18.48 11.60
N ASP A 157 4.89 -17.20 11.71
CA ASP A 157 3.90 -16.76 12.71
C ASP A 157 2.50 -16.67 12.09
N GLN A 158 1.68 -17.70 12.33
CA GLN A 158 0.32 -17.80 11.80
C GLN A 158 -0.66 -16.76 12.36
N ALA A 159 -0.33 -16.06 13.45
CA ALA A 159 -1.16 -14.98 13.99
C ALA A 159 -1.34 -13.82 12.96
N PHE A 160 -0.40 -13.67 12.03
CA PHE A 160 -0.51 -12.66 10.99
C PHE A 160 -1.63 -12.95 9.96
N VAL A 161 -2.10 -14.18 9.83
CA VAL A 161 -3.27 -14.49 8.98
C VAL A 161 -4.51 -13.78 9.53
N ALA A 162 -4.79 -13.91 10.80
CA ALA A 162 -5.94 -13.25 11.43
C ALA A 162 -5.81 -11.71 11.43
N ARG A 163 -4.57 -11.18 11.61
CA ARG A 163 -4.30 -9.74 11.50
C ARG A 163 -4.57 -9.23 10.08
N ALA A 164 -4.13 -9.96 9.06
CA ALA A 164 -4.38 -9.63 7.66
C ALA A 164 -5.88 -9.70 7.34
N ASP A 165 -6.61 -10.67 7.87
CA ASP A 165 -8.05 -10.76 7.68
C ASP A 165 -8.78 -9.54 8.24
N LYS A 166 -8.43 -9.12 9.47
CA LYS A 166 -9.02 -7.92 10.09
C LYS A 166 -8.72 -6.67 9.28
N PHE A 167 -7.47 -6.47 8.90
CA PHE A 167 -7.01 -5.35 8.07
C PHE A 167 -7.72 -5.30 6.71
N LEU A 168 -7.79 -6.44 6.00
CA LEU A 168 -8.40 -6.50 4.68
C LEU A 168 -9.92 -6.37 4.74
N ASN A 169 -10.59 -6.81 5.80
CA ASN A 169 -12.03 -6.59 5.99
C ASN A 169 -12.35 -5.10 6.07
N GLU A 170 -11.59 -4.35 6.84
CA GLU A 170 -11.72 -2.89 6.96
C GLU A 170 -11.41 -2.20 5.62
N LEU A 171 -10.29 -2.57 4.99
CA LEU A 171 -9.88 -1.98 3.72
C LEU A 171 -10.92 -2.20 2.62
N VAL A 172 -11.47 -3.41 2.52
CA VAL A 172 -12.50 -3.76 1.52
C VAL A 172 -13.80 -3.01 1.80
N TRP A 173 -14.20 -2.88 3.07
CA TRP A 173 -15.38 -2.10 3.44
C TRP A 173 -15.22 -0.64 3.03
N MET A 174 -14.10 -0.02 3.38
CA MET A 174 -13.80 1.38 3.02
C MET A 174 -13.70 1.55 1.49
N ALA A 175 -13.03 0.64 0.80
CA ALA A 175 -12.91 0.67 -0.67
C ALA A 175 -14.28 0.63 -1.37
N LYS A 176 -15.20 -0.22 -0.91
CA LYS A 176 -16.58 -0.29 -1.41
C LYS A 176 -17.34 1.01 -1.17
N THR A 177 -17.22 1.57 0.02
CA THR A 177 -17.88 2.82 0.42
C THR A 177 -17.40 4.00 -0.43
N LEU A 178 -16.09 4.16 -0.56
CA LEU A 178 -15.51 5.25 -1.34
C LEU A 178 -15.75 5.09 -2.85
N ARG A 179 -15.71 3.86 -3.37
CA ARG A 179 -16.09 3.59 -4.76
C ARG A 179 -17.53 3.95 -5.02
N TYR A 180 -18.45 3.56 -4.13
CA TYR A 180 -19.84 3.97 -4.25
C TYR A 180 -19.98 5.49 -4.27
N GLY A 181 -19.25 6.21 -3.39
CA GLY A 181 -19.21 7.67 -3.38
C GLY A 181 -18.74 8.24 -4.72
N ARG A 182 -17.60 7.78 -5.23
CA ARG A 182 -17.05 8.24 -6.53
C ARG A 182 -18.01 7.98 -7.70
N ASP A 183 -18.73 6.86 -7.67
CA ASP A 183 -19.60 6.44 -8.77
C ASP A 183 -20.99 7.11 -8.72
N ASN A 184 -21.45 7.60 -7.56
CA ASN A 184 -22.86 7.96 -7.36
C ASN A 184 -23.10 9.33 -6.69
N ILE A 185 -22.06 9.97 -6.10
CA ILE A 185 -22.19 11.22 -5.38
C ILE A 185 -21.37 12.29 -6.08
N ALA A 186 -22.02 13.29 -6.64
CA ALA A 186 -21.32 14.45 -7.20
C ALA A 186 -20.70 15.29 -6.08
N LEU A 187 -19.44 15.74 -6.30
CA LEU A 187 -18.87 16.79 -5.45
C LEU A 187 -19.52 18.11 -5.87
N GLU A 188 -20.19 18.75 -4.93
CA GLU A 188 -20.63 20.13 -5.11
C GLU A 188 -19.39 21.05 -5.11
N SER A 189 -19.30 21.90 -6.13
CA SER A 189 -18.18 22.84 -6.32
C SER A 189 -18.31 24.07 -5.43
#